data_0337613cd2832191956e6082dc8f68ea
#
_entry.id   0337613cd2832191956e6082dc8f68ea
#
_cell.length_a   1.000
_cell.length_b   1.000
_cell.length_c   1.000
_cell.angle_alpha   90.00
_cell.angle_beta   90.00
_cell.angle_gamma   90.00
#
_symmetry.space_group_name_H-M   'P 1'
#
loop_
_entity.id
_entity.type
_entity.pdbx_description
1 polymer ?
#
loop_
_entity_poly.entity_id
_entity_poly.type
_entity_poly.pdbx_seq_one_letter_code
_entity_poly.pdbx_strand_id
1 'polypeptide(L)'
;MKNKIKYYVLRFALQIANCIKYLRCRFKLNAKRLTLNPSSGFTLVELIIYMGLLTVMILIFTEIFVSTIDNQLSSRNTSNVADDGRYIYSKFIYDVNGAQSITEPIAFGSPEAKMTLLIGGQNYTYSLSNNNLIVTDSAGSYTLNGYGSSISALLFTKVGTTSAKSTVKINFTVKGTTTIHGILDQQSFQTTAGLR
;
A
#
# COMPACT_ATOMS: atom_id res chain seq x y z
N MET A 1 -13.96 -3.55 11.17
CA MET A 1 -14.95 -3.25 10.11
C MET A 1 -15.93 -4.38 9.81
N LYS A 2 -15.49 -5.63 9.71
CA LYS A 2 -16.33 -6.82 9.42
C LYS A 2 -17.61 -6.97 10.30
N ASN A 3 -17.55 -6.64 11.57
CA ASN A 3 -18.71 -6.79 12.48
C ASN A 3 -19.80 -5.74 12.27
N LYS A 4 -19.48 -4.56 11.78
CA LYS A 4 -20.47 -3.51 11.49
C LYS A 4 -21.29 -3.83 10.23
N ILE A 5 -20.65 -4.35 9.20
CA ILE A 5 -21.31 -4.75 7.94
C ILE A 5 -22.29 -5.90 8.20
N LYS A 6 -21.87 -6.89 8.98
CA LYS A 6 -22.74 -8.04 9.37
C LYS A 6 -23.99 -7.58 10.12
N TYR A 7 -23.86 -6.56 10.98
CA TYR A 7 -24.99 -5.98 11.72
C TYR A 7 -25.98 -5.25 10.80
N TYR A 8 -25.51 -4.48 9.83
CA TYR A 8 -26.38 -3.79 8.86
C TYR A 8 -27.10 -4.75 7.93
N VAL A 9 -26.42 -5.80 7.45
CA VAL A 9 -27.01 -6.83 6.61
C VAL A 9 -28.12 -7.58 7.36
N LEU A 10 -27.90 -7.93 8.64
CA LEU A 10 -28.90 -8.60 9.46
C LEU A 10 -30.12 -7.72 9.73
N ARG A 11 -29.92 -6.44 9.98
CA ARG A 11 -30.99 -5.46 10.22
C ARG A 11 -31.83 -5.22 8.97
N PHE A 12 -31.20 -5.19 7.79
CA PHE A 12 -31.87 -5.03 6.51
C PHE A 12 -32.68 -6.27 6.14
N ALA A 13 -32.12 -7.48 6.36
CA ALA A 13 -32.86 -8.75 6.17
C ALA A 13 -34.08 -8.85 7.08
N LEU A 14 -33.99 -8.37 8.33
CA LEU A 14 -35.11 -8.35 9.26
C LEU A 14 -36.21 -7.36 8.82
N GLN A 15 -35.84 -6.22 8.25
CA GLN A 15 -36.79 -5.24 7.70
C GLN A 15 -37.54 -5.79 6.49
N ILE A 16 -36.85 -6.51 5.60
CA ILE A 16 -37.45 -7.16 4.44
C ILE A 16 -38.42 -8.26 4.89
N ALA A 17 -38.06 -9.09 5.87
CA ALA A 17 -38.91 -10.13 6.42
C ALA A 17 -40.18 -9.56 7.06
N ASN A 18 -40.10 -8.43 7.78
CA ASN A 18 -41.26 -7.76 8.34
C ASN A 18 -42.16 -7.12 7.27
N CYS A 19 -41.58 -6.57 6.20
CA CYS A 19 -42.33 -6.01 5.08
C CYS A 19 -43.12 -7.10 4.34
N ILE A 20 -42.53 -8.27 4.12
CA ILE A 20 -43.20 -9.44 3.51
C ILE A 20 -44.35 -9.94 4.40
N LYS A 21 -44.18 -9.95 5.72
CA LYS A 21 -45.21 -10.33 6.68
C LYS A 21 -46.42 -9.36 6.68
N TYR A 22 -46.15 -8.07 6.50
CA TYR A 22 -47.18 -7.03 6.41
C TYR A 22 -47.96 -7.10 5.08
N LEU A 23 -47.30 -7.43 3.99
CA LEU A 23 -47.92 -7.60 2.67
C LEU A 23 -48.83 -8.85 2.64
N ARG A 24 -48.50 -9.92 3.37
CA ARG A 24 -49.29 -11.15 3.44
C ARG A 24 -50.66 -10.97 4.16
N CYS A 25 -50.77 -9.98 5.04
CA CYS A 25 -51.98 -9.73 5.82
C CYS A 25 -53.03 -8.90 5.08
N ARG A 26 -52.69 -8.19 3.99
CA ARG A 26 -53.61 -7.28 3.28
C ARG A 26 -54.14 -7.77 1.96
N PHE A 27 -53.79 -8.98 1.50
CA PHE A 27 -54.19 -9.50 0.19
C PHE A 27 -55.31 -10.59 0.32
N LYS A 28 -56.39 -10.27 1.04
CA LYS A 28 -57.70 -10.87 0.76
C LYS A 28 -58.44 -9.96 -0.21
N LEU A 29 -58.08 -10.01 -1.48
CA LEU A 29 -58.80 -9.29 -2.52
C LEU A 29 -59.82 -10.22 -3.20
N ASN A 30 -61.08 -9.80 -3.17
CA ASN A 30 -62.17 -10.31 -3.96
C ASN A 30 -61.79 -10.39 -5.45
N ALA A 31 -61.60 -11.59 -5.97
CA ALA A 31 -61.37 -11.81 -7.40
C ALA A 31 -62.68 -11.68 -8.16
N LYS A 32 -63.05 -10.46 -8.54
CA LYS A 32 -63.97 -10.26 -9.67
C LYS A 32 -63.17 -10.56 -10.94
N ARG A 33 -63.63 -11.59 -11.69
CA ARG A 33 -63.06 -11.94 -13.01
C ARG A 33 -63.16 -10.73 -13.94
N LEU A 34 -62.09 -10.05 -14.13
CA LEU A 34 -61.86 -9.20 -15.30
C LEU A 34 -61.16 -10.06 -16.34
N THR A 35 -61.80 -10.33 -17.44
CA THR A 35 -61.18 -10.89 -18.64
C THR A 35 -60.25 -9.79 -19.23
N LEU A 36 -59.00 -9.78 -18.79
CA LEU A 36 -57.98 -8.97 -19.37
C LEU A 36 -57.29 -9.76 -20.48
N ASN A 37 -57.30 -9.19 -21.70
CA ASN A 37 -56.43 -9.64 -22.78
C ASN A 37 -55.00 -9.86 -22.26
N PRO A 38 -54.28 -10.92 -22.65
CA PRO A 38 -52.92 -11.14 -22.19
C PRO A 38 -51.97 -10.21 -22.93
N SER A 39 -51.98 -8.91 -22.61
CA SER A 39 -50.82 -8.08 -22.83
C SER A 39 -49.79 -8.53 -21.81
N SER A 40 -48.64 -9.02 -22.29
CA SER A 40 -47.50 -9.50 -21.49
C SER A 40 -46.92 -8.38 -20.58
N GLY A 41 -47.63 -8.09 -19.49
CA GLY A 41 -47.19 -7.24 -18.42
C GLY A 41 -46.60 -8.08 -17.30
N PHE A 42 -45.50 -7.60 -16.70
CA PHE A 42 -44.92 -8.22 -15.52
C PHE A 42 -45.95 -8.32 -14.39
N THR A 43 -46.05 -9.47 -13.76
CA THR A 43 -46.86 -9.63 -12.56
C THR A 43 -46.17 -8.94 -11.37
N LEU A 44 -46.96 -8.41 -10.43
CA LEU A 44 -46.45 -7.77 -9.21
C LEU A 44 -45.54 -8.72 -8.41
N VAL A 45 -45.87 -10.01 -8.42
CA VAL A 45 -45.06 -11.05 -7.75
C VAL A 45 -43.68 -11.20 -8.42
N GLU A 46 -43.63 -11.22 -9.74
CA GLU A 46 -42.41 -11.33 -10.52
C GLU A 46 -41.47 -10.15 -10.25
N LEU A 47 -42.03 -8.93 -10.17
CA LEU A 47 -41.26 -7.71 -9.86
C LEU A 47 -40.64 -7.78 -8.45
N ILE A 48 -41.38 -8.30 -7.45
CA ILE A 48 -40.84 -8.48 -6.08
C ILE A 48 -39.71 -9.50 -6.06
N ILE A 49 -39.85 -10.61 -6.82
CA ILE A 49 -38.81 -11.64 -6.91
C ILE A 49 -37.54 -11.05 -7.56
N TYR A 50 -37.67 -10.30 -8.67
CA TYR A 50 -36.51 -9.67 -9.32
C TYR A 50 -35.83 -8.64 -8.43
N MET A 51 -36.58 -7.81 -7.70
CA MET A 51 -36.01 -6.86 -6.75
C MET A 51 -35.29 -7.57 -5.59
N GLY A 52 -35.81 -8.67 -5.10
CA GLY A 52 -35.13 -9.49 -4.09
C GLY A 52 -33.82 -10.08 -4.61
N LEU A 53 -33.84 -10.67 -5.80
CA LEU A 53 -32.67 -11.25 -6.44
C LEU A 53 -31.61 -10.20 -6.78
N LEU A 54 -32.05 -9.02 -7.29
CA LEU A 54 -31.18 -7.89 -7.56
C LEU A 54 -30.45 -7.42 -6.29
N THR A 55 -31.16 -7.32 -5.18
CA THR A 55 -30.57 -6.90 -3.89
C THR A 55 -29.47 -7.86 -3.44
N VAL A 56 -29.67 -9.17 -3.55
CA VAL A 56 -28.65 -10.17 -3.23
C VAL A 56 -27.44 -10.04 -4.16
N MET A 57 -27.67 -9.85 -5.45
CA MET A 57 -26.59 -9.64 -6.43
C MET A 57 -25.74 -8.41 -6.11
N ILE A 58 -26.38 -7.28 -5.76
CA ILE A 58 -25.66 -6.06 -5.38
C ILE A 58 -24.76 -6.28 -4.16
N LEU A 59 -25.23 -7.01 -3.14
CA LEU A 59 -24.44 -7.31 -1.96
C LEU A 59 -23.19 -8.12 -2.30
N ILE A 60 -23.33 -9.16 -3.13
CA ILE A 60 -22.22 -10.00 -3.58
C ILE A 60 -21.20 -9.16 -4.39
N PHE A 61 -21.68 -8.36 -5.33
CA PHE A 61 -20.79 -7.50 -6.13
C PHE A 61 -20.05 -6.47 -5.28
N THR A 62 -20.69 -5.91 -4.26
CA THR A 62 -20.05 -4.96 -3.35
C THR A 62 -18.90 -5.61 -2.58
N GLU A 63 -19.08 -6.85 -2.09
CA GLU A 63 -18.00 -7.57 -1.39
C GLU A 63 -16.82 -7.87 -2.32
N ILE A 64 -17.07 -8.31 -3.56
CA ILE A 64 -16.03 -8.58 -4.56
C ILE A 64 -15.29 -7.28 -4.90
N PHE A 65 -16.01 -6.18 -5.08
CA PHE A 65 -15.43 -4.89 -5.42
C PHE A 65 -14.50 -4.37 -4.31
N VAL A 66 -14.94 -4.41 -3.06
CA VAL A 66 -14.10 -4.01 -1.90
C VAL A 66 -12.86 -4.88 -1.81
N SER A 67 -13.00 -6.21 -1.94
CA SER A 67 -11.86 -7.13 -1.91
C SER A 67 -10.85 -6.85 -3.04
N THR A 68 -11.34 -6.49 -4.22
CA THR A 68 -10.48 -6.16 -5.37
C THR A 68 -9.69 -4.88 -5.12
N ILE A 69 -10.32 -3.84 -4.55
CA ILE A 69 -9.62 -2.60 -4.19
C ILE A 69 -8.54 -2.86 -3.14
N ASP A 70 -8.85 -3.62 -2.09
CA ASP A 70 -7.88 -3.95 -1.03
C ASP A 70 -6.67 -4.69 -1.60
N ASN A 71 -6.88 -5.63 -2.51
CA ASN A 71 -5.81 -6.36 -3.19
C ASN A 71 -4.96 -5.45 -4.10
N GLN A 72 -5.58 -4.50 -4.81
CA GLN A 72 -4.85 -3.53 -5.63
C GLN A 72 -3.99 -2.59 -4.79
N LEU A 73 -4.52 -2.10 -3.67
CA LEU A 73 -3.77 -1.24 -2.75
C LEU A 73 -2.58 -1.98 -2.14
N SER A 74 -2.77 -3.24 -1.74
CA SER A 74 -1.70 -4.10 -1.24
C SER A 74 -0.60 -4.28 -2.27
N SER A 75 -0.96 -4.66 -3.49
CA SER A 75 0.00 -4.87 -4.57
C SER A 75 0.80 -3.61 -4.91
N ARG A 76 0.14 -2.46 -4.97
CA ARG A 76 0.82 -1.16 -5.19
C ARG A 76 1.78 -0.82 -4.06
N ASN A 77 1.37 -1.04 -2.82
CA ASN A 77 2.20 -0.76 -1.65
C ASN A 77 3.47 -1.61 -1.65
N THR A 78 3.34 -2.92 -1.90
CA THR A 78 4.48 -3.84 -2.03
C THR A 78 5.40 -3.46 -3.19
N SER A 79 4.83 -3.08 -4.34
CA SER A 79 5.61 -2.64 -5.50
C SER A 79 6.40 -1.36 -5.18
N ASN A 80 5.77 -0.35 -4.56
CA ASN A 80 6.44 0.90 -4.18
C ASN A 80 7.61 0.64 -3.23
N VAL A 81 7.42 -0.22 -2.21
CA VAL A 81 8.49 -0.59 -1.27
C VAL A 81 9.66 -1.25 -1.98
N ALA A 82 9.38 -2.18 -2.91
CA ALA A 82 10.42 -2.88 -3.65
C ALA A 82 11.15 -1.97 -4.65
N ASP A 83 10.43 -1.11 -5.36
CA ASP A 83 10.98 -0.22 -6.39
C ASP A 83 11.85 0.87 -5.76
N ASP A 84 11.38 1.50 -4.67
CA ASP A 84 12.18 2.48 -3.93
C ASP A 84 13.42 1.84 -3.32
N GLY A 85 13.30 0.63 -2.76
CA GLY A 85 14.43 -0.10 -2.23
C GLY A 85 15.49 -0.41 -3.29
N ARG A 86 15.08 -0.84 -4.48
CA ARG A 86 15.98 -1.08 -5.62
C ARG A 86 16.60 0.20 -6.15
N TYR A 87 15.83 1.28 -6.22
CA TYR A 87 16.34 2.58 -6.66
C TYR A 87 17.43 3.09 -5.72
N ILE A 88 17.17 3.11 -4.41
CA ILE A 88 18.14 3.52 -3.39
C ILE A 88 19.39 2.63 -3.45
N TYR A 89 19.22 1.33 -3.57
CA TYR A 89 20.30 0.38 -3.72
C TYR A 89 21.19 0.70 -4.92
N SER A 90 20.58 0.90 -6.09
CA SER A 90 21.30 1.17 -7.34
C SER A 90 22.02 2.52 -7.30
N LYS A 91 21.35 3.55 -6.78
CA LYS A 91 21.90 4.89 -6.61
C LYS A 91 23.10 4.88 -5.65
N PHE A 92 22.97 4.18 -4.53
CA PHE A 92 24.06 4.03 -3.56
C PHE A 92 25.29 3.38 -4.18
N ILE A 93 25.12 2.26 -4.90
CA ILE A 93 26.25 1.58 -5.56
C ILE A 93 26.90 2.49 -6.61
N TYR A 94 26.08 3.17 -7.41
CA TYR A 94 26.57 4.09 -8.43
C TYR A 94 27.41 5.22 -7.83
N ASP A 95 26.92 5.87 -6.78
CA ASP A 95 27.60 7.00 -6.14
C ASP A 95 28.86 6.57 -5.40
N VAL A 96 28.84 5.44 -4.69
CA VAL A 96 30.04 4.92 -4.01
C VAL A 96 31.12 4.50 -5.02
N ASN A 97 30.74 3.85 -6.12
CA ASN A 97 31.70 3.48 -7.17
C ASN A 97 32.31 4.70 -7.89
N GLY A 98 31.58 5.81 -7.97
CA GLY A 98 32.03 7.06 -8.55
C GLY A 98 32.77 7.97 -7.56
N ALA A 99 32.78 7.66 -6.27
CA ALA A 99 33.36 8.49 -5.24
C ALA A 99 34.89 8.37 -5.20
N GLN A 100 35.53 9.50 -4.94
CA GLN A 100 36.99 9.62 -4.74
C GLN A 100 37.37 9.18 -3.31
N SER A 101 36.53 9.54 -2.33
CA SER A 101 36.74 9.18 -0.92
C SER A 101 35.40 9.12 -0.16
N ILE A 102 35.44 8.43 0.98
CA ILE A 102 34.34 8.35 1.95
C ILE A 102 34.80 9.15 3.18
N THR A 103 34.15 10.30 3.39
CA THR A 103 34.47 11.21 4.50
C THR A 103 33.79 10.77 5.79
N GLU A 104 32.55 10.31 5.69
CA GLU A 104 31.76 9.72 6.78
C GLU A 104 31.15 8.39 6.28
N PRO A 105 31.11 7.31 7.08
CA PRO A 105 31.66 7.12 8.44
C PRO A 105 33.18 7.23 8.51
N ILE A 106 33.66 7.83 9.62
CA ILE A 106 35.10 7.97 9.83
C ILE A 106 35.71 6.65 10.33
N ALA A 107 35.05 6.04 11.32
CA ALA A 107 35.55 4.84 11.98
C ALA A 107 35.15 3.56 11.24
N PHE A 108 36.09 2.63 11.10
CA PHE A 108 35.79 1.30 10.57
C PHE A 108 34.98 0.47 11.59
N GLY A 109 33.96 -0.24 11.07
CA GLY A 109 33.10 -1.11 11.86
C GLY A 109 32.04 -0.41 12.70
N SER A 110 32.09 0.91 12.83
CA SER A 110 31.08 1.68 13.56
C SER A 110 29.92 2.05 12.63
N PRO A 111 28.65 1.73 12.97
CA PRO A 111 27.52 2.15 12.19
C PRO A 111 27.18 3.62 12.48
N GLU A 112 26.95 4.40 11.43
CA GLU A 112 26.53 5.80 11.49
C GLU A 112 25.26 6.02 10.67
N ALA A 113 24.43 6.99 11.09
CA ALA A 113 23.18 7.32 10.40
C ALA A 113 23.37 8.25 9.18
N LYS A 114 24.60 8.69 8.96
CA LYS A 114 24.98 9.65 7.90
C LYS A 114 26.16 9.10 7.12
N MET A 115 26.16 9.37 5.81
CA MET A 115 27.29 9.05 4.95
C MET A 115 27.61 10.26 4.08
N THR A 116 28.88 10.61 3.98
CA THR A 116 29.37 11.69 3.10
C THR A 116 30.41 11.14 2.14
N LEU A 117 30.16 11.30 0.85
CA LEU A 117 30.99 10.89 -0.27
C LEU A 117 31.56 12.13 -0.96
N LEU A 118 32.81 12.08 -1.38
CA LEU A 118 33.43 13.09 -2.26
C LEU A 118 33.35 12.59 -3.71
N ILE A 119 32.55 13.24 -4.54
CA ILE A 119 32.33 12.88 -5.95
C ILE A 119 32.60 14.13 -6.79
N GLY A 120 33.59 14.07 -7.70
CA GLY A 120 33.92 15.19 -8.57
C GLY A 120 34.35 16.48 -7.82
N GLY A 121 34.92 16.34 -6.63
CA GLY A 121 35.27 17.48 -5.77
C GLY A 121 34.12 18.07 -4.96
N GLN A 122 32.92 17.48 -5.01
CA GLN A 122 31.75 17.92 -4.26
C GLN A 122 31.32 16.85 -3.23
N ASN A 123 30.80 17.32 -2.10
CA ASN A 123 30.31 16.45 -1.05
C ASN A 123 28.84 16.06 -1.31
N TYR A 124 28.56 14.76 -1.35
CA TYR A 124 27.25 14.16 -1.40
C TYR A 124 26.94 13.54 -0.05
N THR A 125 25.97 14.08 0.66
CA THR A 125 25.62 13.62 2.00
C THR A 125 24.28 12.90 2.01
N TYR A 126 24.32 11.63 2.41
CA TYR A 126 23.13 10.80 2.65
C TYR A 126 22.73 10.91 4.11
N SER A 127 21.48 11.24 4.38
CA SER A 127 20.93 11.34 5.74
C SER A 127 19.45 11.02 5.76
N LEU A 128 18.94 10.64 6.93
CA LEU A 128 17.53 10.42 7.16
C LEU A 128 16.90 11.66 7.77
N SER A 129 15.84 12.20 7.16
CA SER A 129 15.06 13.30 7.70
C SER A 129 13.57 13.04 7.50
N ASN A 130 12.80 13.12 8.56
CA ASN A 130 11.34 12.85 8.55
C ASN A 130 10.96 11.53 7.85
N ASN A 131 11.70 10.47 8.13
CA ASN A 131 11.52 9.14 7.52
C ASN A 131 11.75 9.12 5.98
N ASN A 132 12.38 10.14 5.44
CA ASN A 132 12.81 10.20 4.05
C ASN A 132 14.33 10.15 3.96
N LEU A 133 14.83 9.37 3.02
CA LEU A 133 16.24 9.35 2.68
C LEU A 133 16.55 10.54 1.79
N ILE A 134 17.36 11.47 2.30
CA ILE A 134 17.73 12.69 1.62
C ILE A 134 19.20 12.62 1.20
N VAL A 135 19.47 13.05 -0.02
CA VAL A 135 20.81 13.34 -0.50
C VAL A 135 20.95 14.85 -0.63
N THR A 136 22.01 15.37 -0.04
CA THR A 136 22.36 16.80 -0.11
C THR A 136 23.67 16.95 -0.85
N ASP A 137 23.68 17.78 -1.87
CA ASP A 137 24.87 18.19 -2.62
C ASP A 137 25.00 19.73 -2.66
N SER A 138 25.91 20.26 -3.46
CA SER A 138 26.09 21.71 -3.64
C SER A 138 24.91 22.41 -4.33
N ALA A 139 24.06 21.68 -5.05
CA ALA A 139 22.88 22.21 -5.74
C ALA A 139 21.62 22.22 -4.85
N GLY A 140 21.61 21.41 -3.78
CA GLY A 140 20.49 21.34 -2.85
C GLY A 140 20.28 19.97 -2.23
N SER A 141 19.08 19.77 -1.71
CA SER A 141 18.67 18.49 -1.10
C SER A 141 17.50 17.89 -1.84
N TYR A 142 17.55 16.60 -2.11
CA TYR A 142 16.48 15.87 -2.78
C TYR A 142 16.22 14.51 -2.09
N THR A 143 14.96 14.09 -2.15
CA THR A 143 14.50 12.84 -1.53
C THR A 143 14.68 11.69 -2.50
N LEU A 144 15.19 10.55 -2.04
CA LEU A 144 15.38 9.36 -2.85
C LEU A 144 14.18 8.41 -2.83
N ASN A 145 13.44 8.35 -1.74
CA ASN A 145 12.24 7.50 -1.67
C ASN A 145 11.01 8.23 -2.21
N GLY A 146 10.09 7.48 -2.79
CA GLY A 146 8.83 7.97 -3.33
C GLY A 146 7.81 8.34 -2.26
N TYR A 147 6.70 8.95 -2.70
CA TYR A 147 5.62 9.41 -1.81
C TYR A 147 4.90 8.26 -1.08
N GLY A 148 4.91 7.05 -1.64
CA GLY A 148 4.23 5.87 -1.08
C GLY A 148 5.06 5.05 -0.10
N SER A 149 6.29 5.49 0.22
CA SER A 149 7.20 4.77 1.10
C SER A 149 7.84 5.67 2.15
N SER A 150 8.36 5.07 3.21
CA SER A 150 9.14 5.71 4.26
C SER A 150 10.35 4.84 4.59
N ILE A 151 11.44 5.48 4.99
CA ILE A 151 12.69 4.80 5.31
C ILE A 151 12.87 4.76 6.83
N SER A 152 13.33 3.62 7.31
CA SER A 152 13.69 3.44 8.73
C SER A 152 14.98 2.64 8.85
N ALA A 153 15.58 2.69 10.03
CA ALA A 153 16.78 1.92 10.36
C ALA A 153 17.96 2.12 9.38
N LEU A 154 18.15 3.34 8.87
CA LEU A 154 19.26 3.66 7.98
C LEU A 154 20.58 3.67 8.74
N LEU A 155 21.51 2.80 8.32
CA LEU A 155 22.84 2.67 8.92
C LEU A 155 23.89 2.47 7.82
N PHE A 156 24.97 3.23 7.90
CA PHE A 156 26.15 3.10 7.07
C PHE A 156 27.31 2.60 7.93
N THR A 157 28.03 1.62 7.45
CA THR A 157 29.18 1.06 8.16
C THR A 157 30.36 1.00 7.20
N LYS A 158 31.44 1.68 7.54
CA LYS A 158 32.70 1.58 6.78
C LYS A 158 33.38 0.26 7.10
N VAL A 159 33.64 -0.51 6.07
CA VAL A 159 34.23 -1.86 6.18
C VAL A 159 35.61 -1.87 5.49
N GLY A 160 36.56 -2.59 6.04
CA GLY A 160 37.89 -2.71 5.49
C GLY A 160 38.98 -2.33 6.49
N THR A 161 40.18 -2.06 5.99
CA THR A 161 41.32 -1.66 6.77
C THR A 161 41.88 -0.33 6.23
N THR A 162 42.68 0.37 7.04
CA THR A 162 43.27 1.68 6.67
C THR A 162 44.18 1.62 5.44
N SER A 163 44.68 0.45 5.07
CA SER A 163 45.58 0.25 3.92
C SER A 163 44.89 -0.14 2.62
N ALA A 164 43.55 -0.41 2.64
CA ALA A 164 42.80 -0.81 1.47
C ALA A 164 41.81 0.26 1.04
N LYS A 165 41.30 0.19 -0.21
CA LYS A 165 40.19 1.04 -0.65
C LYS A 165 39.01 0.85 0.26
N SER A 166 38.42 1.95 0.72
CA SER A 166 37.31 1.92 1.64
C SER A 166 36.06 1.34 0.98
N THR A 167 35.35 0.53 1.73
CA THR A 167 34.09 -0.09 1.35
C THR A 167 33.02 0.33 2.36
N VAL A 168 31.80 0.63 1.91
CA VAL A 168 30.68 0.95 2.80
C VAL A 168 29.58 -0.07 2.63
N LYS A 169 29.09 -0.54 3.77
CA LYS A 169 27.87 -1.34 3.89
C LYS A 169 26.73 -0.40 4.26
N ILE A 170 25.62 -0.48 3.55
CA ILE A 170 24.37 0.19 3.88
C ILE A 170 23.35 -0.84 4.33
N ASN A 171 22.63 -0.54 5.40
CA ASN A 171 21.44 -1.25 5.85
C ASN A 171 20.32 -0.23 5.96
N PHE A 172 19.16 -0.53 5.39
CA PHE A 172 17.97 0.29 5.53
C PHE A 172 16.71 -0.54 5.37
N THR A 173 15.60 -0.05 5.93
CA THR A 173 14.30 -0.69 5.79
C THR A 173 13.35 0.29 5.16
N VAL A 174 12.72 -0.13 4.05
CA VAL A 174 11.66 0.60 3.39
C VAL A 174 10.33 0.09 3.91
N LYS A 175 9.45 1.01 4.30
CA LYS A 175 8.08 0.73 4.77
C LYS A 175 7.08 1.43 3.88
N GLY A 176 6.02 0.73 3.53
CA GLY A 176 4.87 1.35 2.88
C GLY A 176 4.15 2.34 3.81
N THR A 177 3.52 3.35 3.25
CA THR A 177 2.76 4.34 4.04
C THR A 177 1.32 3.91 4.29
N THR A 178 0.81 2.94 3.54
CA THR A 178 -0.57 2.46 3.65
C THR A 178 -0.64 1.17 4.45
N THR A 179 -1.47 1.17 5.49
CA THR A 179 -1.76 -0.02 6.31
C THR A 179 -2.96 -0.76 5.75
N ILE A 180 -2.80 -2.02 5.37
CA ILE A 180 -3.87 -2.88 4.88
C ILE A 180 -4.10 -3.99 5.89
N HIS A 181 -5.33 -4.12 6.38
CA HIS A 181 -5.70 -5.08 7.45
C HIS A 181 -4.83 -4.98 8.73
N GLY A 182 -4.32 -3.77 9.03
CA GLY A 182 -3.45 -3.55 10.20
C GLY A 182 -2.00 -3.96 10.02
N ILE A 183 -1.59 -4.38 8.83
CA ILE A 183 -0.22 -4.77 8.50
C ILE A 183 0.40 -3.71 7.60
N LEU A 184 1.61 -3.26 7.94
CA LEU A 184 2.46 -2.43 7.09
C LEU A 184 3.42 -3.33 6.32
N ASP A 185 3.44 -3.14 5.01
CA ASP A 185 4.46 -3.77 4.18
C ASP A 185 5.83 -3.14 4.48
N GLN A 186 6.82 -3.98 4.73
CA GLN A 186 8.19 -3.53 4.97
C GLN A 186 9.20 -4.51 4.39
N GLN A 187 10.28 -3.98 3.84
CA GLN A 187 11.37 -4.77 3.30
C GLN A 187 12.71 -4.17 3.74
N SER A 188 13.61 -5.02 4.23
CA SER A 188 14.96 -4.63 4.63
C SER A 188 15.94 -4.92 3.49
N PHE A 189 16.78 -3.93 3.22
CA PHE A 189 17.81 -3.98 2.19
C PHE A 189 19.18 -3.85 2.83
N GLN A 190 20.12 -4.65 2.33
CA GLN A 190 21.51 -4.59 2.74
C GLN A 190 22.40 -4.74 1.52
N THR A 191 23.36 -3.87 1.37
CA THR A 191 24.39 -4.01 0.34
C THR A 191 25.73 -3.43 0.78
N THR A 192 26.76 -3.76 0.03
CA THR A 192 28.11 -3.28 0.26
C THR A 192 28.68 -2.81 -1.07
N ALA A 193 29.23 -1.60 -1.10
CA ALA A 193 29.88 -1.02 -2.26
C ALA A 193 31.27 -0.47 -1.88
N GLY A 194 32.21 -0.62 -2.76
CA GLY A 194 33.61 -0.15 -2.57
C GLY A 194 33.98 0.95 -3.55
N LEU A 195 34.91 1.80 -3.14
CA LEU A 195 35.55 2.77 -4.03
C LEU A 195 36.25 2.04 -5.18
N ARG A 196 36.17 2.59 -6.36
CA ARG A 196 36.78 2.04 -7.58
C ARG A 196 38.16 2.61 -7.88
#